data_c1d343888c7dd4e7f0bc0be2bfd85bfc
#
_entry.id   c1d343888c7dd4e7f0bc0be2bfd85bfc
#
_cell.length_a   1.000
_cell.length_b   1.000
_cell.length_c   1.000
_cell.angle_alpha   90.00
_cell.angle_beta   90.00
_cell.angle_gamma   90.00
#
_symmetry.space_group_name_H-M   'P 1'
#
loop_
_entity.id
_entity.type
_entity.pdbx_description
1 polymer ?
#
loop_
_entity_poly.entity_id
_entity_poly.type
_entity_poly.pdbx_seq_one_letter_code
_entity_poly.pdbx_strand_id
1 'polypeptide(L)'
;MAWVTKDSTETYNQTPEPPREYTKKEKAANWWHYHWMAVVVAVLVVVFGVWIIKDTVFQTRPDVQIAYVGTSDLPTDTVTALQDALTPFCSDLNGDGKVVVQVDSYTVDFDAANENTDAYYQMAGVTRLSAELSSGGKTYIFLLEDPEGFEAQTGALQYLDGTVPDDPETPDADWREMVYRWTDCPVLTLSLIHI
;
A
#
# COMPACT_ATOMS: atom_id res chain seq x y z
N MET A 1 -53.32 -18.24 -56.21
CA MET A 1 -52.82 -17.55 -57.41
C MET A 1 -52.26 -16.23 -57.02
N ALA A 2 -50.95 -16.08 -57.04
CA ALA A 2 -50.29 -14.80 -56.74
C ALA A 2 -50.36 -13.94 -58.02
N TRP A 3 -51.00 -12.79 -57.94
CA TRP A 3 -51.03 -11.80 -59.00
C TRP A 3 -49.67 -11.09 -59.01
N VAL A 4 -48.85 -11.40 -60.01
CA VAL A 4 -47.63 -10.62 -60.30
C VAL A 4 -48.08 -9.39 -61.07
N THR A 5 -48.06 -8.23 -60.45
CA THR A 5 -48.35 -6.95 -61.11
C THR A 5 -47.15 -6.57 -62.00
N LYS A 6 -47.41 -5.96 -63.15
CA LYS A 6 -46.41 -5.55 -64.13
C LYS A 6 -45.32 -4.63 -63.61
N ASP A 7 -45.60 -3.95 -62.50
CA ASP A 7 -44.64 -3.05 -61.77
C ASP A 7 -43.51 -3.79 -61.06
N SER A 8 -43.67 -5.09 -60.74
CA SER A 8 -42.63 -5.86 -60.05
C SER A 8 -41.47 -6.26 -60.93
N THR A 9 -41.61 -6.18 -62.24
CA THR A 9 -40.60 -6.56 -63.21
C THR A 9 -39.70 -5.39 -63.64
N GLU A 10 -40.14 -4.15 -63.46
CA GLU A 10 -39.31 -2.98 -63.77
C GLU A 10 -38.25 -2.69 -62.71
N THR A 11 -38.51 -3.14 -61.50
CA THR A 11 -37.53 -2.95 -60.38
C THR A 11 -36.34 -3.93 -60.47
N TYR A 12 -36.45 -5.02 -61.22
CA TYR A 12 -35.45 -6.05 -61.36
C TYR A 12 -34.35 -5.74 -62.40
N ASN A 13 -34.61 -4.77 -63.28
CA ASN A 13 -33.71 -4.39 -64.35
C ASN A 13 -33.04 -3.02 -64.18
N GLN A 14 -32.94 -2.53 -62.90
CA GLN A 14 -32.14 -1.36 -62.65
C GLN A 14 -30.66 -1.72 -62.78
N THR A 15 -30.02 -1.11 -63.75
CA THR A 15 -28.57 -1.16 -63.88
C THR A 15 -27.97 -0.75 -62.54
N PRO A 16 -27.09 -1.57 -61.92
CA PRO A 16 -26.50 -1.22 -60.62
C PRO A 16 -25.84 0.14 -60.75
N GLU A 17 -26.24 1.07 -59.89
CA GLU A 17 -25.61 2.39 -59.84
C GLU A 17 -24.10 2.21 -59.68
N PRO A 18 -23.26 2.99 -60.40
CA PRO A 18 -21.84 2.89 -60.27
C PRO A 18 -21.45 3.13 -58.81
N PRO A 19 -20.49 2.36 -58.27
CA PRO A 19 -20.09 2.46 -56.86
C PRO A 19 -19.71 3.92 -56.54
N ARG A 20 -20.43 4.50 -55.60
CA ARG A 20 -20.20 5.88 -55.13
C ARG A 20 -18.79 6.02 -54.56
N GLU A 21 -18.00 6.93 -55.14
CA GLU A 21 -16.68 7.25 -54.57
C GLU A 21 -16.86 8.07 -53.31
N TYR A 22 -16.47 7.47 -52.19
CA TYR A 22 -16.50 8.16 -50.87
C TYR A 22 -15.37 9.18 -50.75
N THR A 23 -15.72 10.36 -50.33
CA THR A 23 -14.73 11.39 -49.97
C THR A 23 -13.85 10.97 -48.80
N LYS A 24 -12.67 11.56 -48.65
CA LYS A 24 -11.76 11.28 -47.51
C LYS A 24 -12.45 11.47 -46.14
N LYS A 25 -13.35 12.46 -46.02
CA LYS A 25 -14.14 12.71 -44.82
C LYS A 25 -15.13 11.58 -44.50
N GLU A 26 -15.84 11.11 -45.53
CA GLU A 26 -16.80 10.01 -45.39
C GLU A 26 -16.09 8.69 -45.01
N LYS A 27 -14.93 8.43 -45.62
CA LYS A 27 -14.10 7.25 -45.24
C LYS A 27 -13.64 7.33 -43.81
N ALA A 28 -13.18 8.51 -43.35
CA ALA A 28 -12.77 8.71 -41.95
C ALA A 28 -13.94 8.59 -40.96
N ALA A 29 -15.12 9.15 -41.30
CA ALA A 29 -16.31 9.06 -40.47
C ALA A 29 -16.80 7.60 -40.34
N ASN A 30 -16.79 6.84 -41.46
CA ASN A 30 -17.16 5.44 -41.49
C ASN A 30 -16.17 4.58 -40.67
N TRP A 31 -14.85 4.83 -40.84
CA TRP A 31 -13.82 4.15 -40.05
C TRP A 31 -14.01 4.42 -38.55
N TRP A 32 -14.24 5.68 -38.18
CA TRP A 32 -14.50 6.05 -36.80
C TRP A 32 -15.73 5.38 -36.23
N HIS A 33 -16.82 5.33 -36.98
CA HIS A 33 -18.06 4.68 -36.54
C HIS A 33 -17.86 3.21 -36.16
N TYR A 34 -17.06 2.47 -36.95
CA TYR A 34 -16.79 1.05 -36.68
C TYR A 34 -15.66 0.81 -35.66
N HIS A 35 -14.72 1.73 -35.52
CA HIS A 35 -13.51 1.48 -34.71
C HIS A 35 -13.44 2.30 -33.42
N TRP A 36 -14.41 3.17 -33.15
CA TRP A 36 -14.36 4.04 -31.95
C TRP A 36 -14.24 3.23 -30.65
N MET A 37 -14.96 2.10 -30.54
CA MET A 37 -14.84 1.20 -29.39
C MET A 37 -13.41 0.65 -29.23
N ALA A 38 -12.81 0.19 -30.36
CA ALA A 38 -11.44 -0.31 -30.35
C ALA A 38 -10.43 0.79 -29.95
N VAL A 39 -10.66 2.03 -30.42
CA VAL A 39 -9.84 3.19 -30.04
C VAL A 39 -9.98 3.51 -28.55
N VAL A 40 -11.21 3.51 -28.02
CA VAL A 40 -11.45 3.74 -26.58
C VAL A 40 -10.74 2.68 -25.74
N VAL A 41 -10.88 1.41 -26.11
CA VAL A 41 -10.20 0.31 -25.41
C VAL A 41 -8.68 0.46 -25.48
N ALA A 42 -8.14 0.79 -26.66
CA ALA A 42 -6.70 1.01 -26.82
C ALA A 42 -6.20 2.17 -25.94
N VAL A 43 -6.92 3.29 -25.86
CA VAL A 43 -6.60 4.42 -24.99
C VAL A 43 -6.63 4.00 -23.52
N LEU A 44 -7.65 3.26 -23.09
CA LEU A 44 -7.73 2.74 -21.72
C LEU A 44 -6.54 1.84 -21.38
N VAL A 45 -6.17 0.92 -22.27
CA VAL A 45 -5.01 0.04 -22.08
C VAL A 45 -3.72 0.85 -21.92
N VAL A 46 -3.53 1.88 -22.75
CA VAL A 46 -2.35 2.76 -22.64
C VAL A 46 -2.36 3.53 -21.31
N VAL A 47 -3.49 4.10 -20.92
CA VAL A 47 -3.62 4.85 -19.65
C VAL A 47 -3.34 3.94 -18.46
N PHE A 48 -3.95 2.74 -18.44
CA PHE A 48 -3.67 1.74 -17.40
C PHE A 48 -2.22 1.29 -17.40
N GLY A 49 -1.63 1.05 -18.56
CA GLY A 49 -0.22 0.68 -18.69
C GLY A 49 0.71 1.75 -18.13
N VAL A 50 0.49 3.01 -18.49
CA VAL A 50 1.25 4.15 -17.94
C VAL A 50 1.05 4.28 -16.43
N TRP A 51 -0.19 4.08 -15.94
CA TRP A 51 -0.50 4.14 -14.52
C TRP A 51 0.22 3.03 -13.73
N ILE A 52 0.19 1.78 -14.21
CA ILE A 52 0.90 0.66 -13.59
C ILE A 52 2.42 0.89 -13.59
N ILE A 53 2.99 1.36 -14.71
CA ILE A 53 4.42 1.66 -14.81
C ILE A 53 4.79 2.75 -13.79
N LYS A 54 3.99 3.81 -13.71
CA LYS A 54 4.20 4.89 -12.76
C LYS A 54 4.16 4.36 -11.32
N ASP A 55 3.16 3.58 -10.98
CA ASP A 55 2.98 3.02 -9.63
C ASP A 55 4.12 2.06 -9.26
N THR A 56 4.58 1.23 -10.21
CA THR A 56 5.64 0.23 -9.96
C THR A 56 7.04 0.82 -9.94
N VAL A 57 7.34 1.75 -10.87
CA VAL A 57 8.71 2.28 -11.07
C VAL A 57 9.00 3.48 -10.18
N PHE A 58 7.97 4.32 -9.92
CA PHE A 58 8.13 5.53 -9.12
C PHE A 58 7.63 5.38 -7.68
N GLN A 59 7.34 4.15 -7.24
CA GLN A 59 7.01 3.89 -5.85
C GLN A 59 8.26 4.14 -5.00
N THR A 60 8.17 5.12 -4.11
CA THR A 60 9.22 5.38 -3.13
C THR A 60 9.23 4.21 -2.13
N ARG A 61 10.32 3.48 -2.11
CA ARG A 61 10.52 2.39 -1.15
C ARG A 61 11.24 2.95 0.06
N PRO A 62 10.71 2.73 1.26
CA PRO A 62 11.42 3.16 2.46
C PRO A 62 12.72 2.37 2.64
N ASP A 63 13.76 3.06 3.11
CA ASP A 63 15.03 2.46 3.50
C ASP A 63 14.94 1.85 4.90
N VAL A 64 14.26 2.57 5.79
CA VAL A 64 14.05 2.14 7.18
C VAL A 64 12.56 2.22 7.50
N GLN A 65 12.04 1.13 8.02
CA GLN A 65 10.67 1.05 8.54
C GLN A 65 10.70 0.91 10.04
N ILE A 66 9.87 1.70 10.71
CA ILE A 66 9.71 1.73 12.16
C ILE A 66 8.25 1.46 12.46
N ALA A 67 7.97 0.50 13.33
CA ALA A 67 6.62 0.22 13.80
C ALA A 67 6.39 0.90 15.14
N TYR A 68 5.34 1.68 15.24
CA TYR A 68 4.80 2.10 16.52
C TYR A 68 3.64 1.18 16.88
N VAL A 69 3.67 0.62 18.09
CA VAL A 69 2.62 -0.26 18.61
C VAL A 69 2.08 0.34 19.90
N GLY A 70 0.82 0.70 19.89
CA GLY A 70 0.17 1.34 21.03
C GLY A 70 -1.34 1.32 20.94
N THR A 71 -1.99 1.87 21.96
CA THR A 71 -3.46 1.89 22.09
C THR A 71 -4.15 2.83 21.13
N SER A 72 -3.42 3.77 20.54
CA SER A 72 -3.93 4.75 19.56
C SER A 72 -2.89 5.04 18.49
N ASP A 73 -3.35 5.51 17.33
CA ASP A 73 -2.46 5.95 16.27
C ASP A 73 -1.68 7.22 16.69
N LEU A 74 -0.43 7.31 16.26
CA LEU A 74 0.34 8.54 16.43
C LEU A 74 -0.28 9.68 15.60
N PRO A 75 -0.35 10.89 16.14
CA PRO A 75 -0.70 12.08 15.38
C PRO A 75 0.22 12.25 14.16
N THR A 76 -0.34 12.65 13.02
CA THR A 76 0.41 12.81 11.77
C THR A 76 1.62 13.75 11.92
N ASP A 77 1.49 14.82 12.71
CA ASP A 77 2.58 15.76 12.95
C ASP A 77 3.73 15.08 13.72
N THR A 78 3.41 14.20 14.68
CA THR A 78 4.39 13.43 15.44
C THR A 78 5.11 12.42 14.54
N VAL A 79 4.37 11.73 13.67
CA VAL A 79 4.94 10.81 12.67
C VAL A 79 5.92 11.55 11.78
N THR A 80 5.53 12.70 11.22
CA THR A 80 6.39 13.50 10.35
C THR A 80 7.65 13.98 11.07
N ALA A 81 7.49 14.50 12.27
CA ALA A 81 8.60 14.98 13.07
C ALA A 81 9.60 13.85 13.43
N LEU A 82 9.09 12.65 13.72
CA LEU A 82 9.93 11.49 14.00
C LEU A 82 10.69 11.03 12.73
N GLN A 83 10.03 11.01 11.57
CA GLN A 83 10.66 10.70 10.30
C GLN A 83 11.78 11.70 9.96
N ASP A 84 11.51 13.00 10.10
CA ASP A 84 12.48 14.06 9.85
C ASP A 84 13.67 13.99 10.81
N ALA A 85 13.42 13.70 12.09
CA ALA A 85 14.45 13.59 13.10
C ALA A 85 15.37 12.38 12.88
N LEU A 86 14.85 11.27 12.35
CA LEU A 86 15.61 10.04 12.15
C LEU A 86 16.30 9.97 10.80
N THR A 87 15.80 10.65 9.79
CA THR A 87 16.36 10.65 8.42
C THR A 87 17.88 10.95 8.40
N PRO A 88 18.44 11.91 9.16
CA PRO A 88 19.88 12.18 9.16
C PRO A 88 20.77 11.03 9.67
N PHE A 89 20.19 10.10 10.43
CA PHE A 89 20.90 8.95 11.01
C PHE A 89 20.79 7.69 10.15
N CYS A 90 19.95 7.73 9.10
CA CYS A 90 19.74 6.62 8.18
C CYS A 90 20.57 6.81 6.92
N SER A 91 20.80 5.70 6.21
CA SER A 91 21.49 5.67 4.94
C SER A 91 20.55 5.19 3.84
N ASP A 92 20.80 5.61 2.60
CA ASP A 92 20.13 5.06 1.42
C ASP A 92 20.52 3.59 1.26
N LEU A 93 19.62 2.69 1.60
CA LEU A 93 19.80 1.25 1.55
C LEU A 93 19.32 0.65 0.23
N ASN A 94 18.42 1.34 -0.46
CA ASN A 94 17.83 0.87 -1.71
C ASN A 94 18.56 1.41 -2.96
N GLY A 95 19.44 2.41 -2.82
CA GLY A 95 20.27 2.98 -3.88
C GLY A 95 19.51 3.91 -4.83
N ASP A 96 18.38 4.46 -4.41
CA ASP A 96 17.57 5.37 -5.23
C ASP A 96 18.00 6.85 -5.13
N GLY A 97 19.00 7.14 -4.30
CA GLY A 97 19.55 8.47 -4.06
C GLY A 97 18.75 9.30 -3.07
N LYS A 98 17.83 8.70 -2.33
CA LYS A 98 17.03 9.34 -1.28
C LYS A 98 17.08 8.48 -0.02
N VAL A 99 16.96 9.13 1.13
CA VAL A 99 16.79 8.42 2.40
C VAL A 99 15.35 8.61 2.85
N VAL A 100 14.61 7.53 2.98
CA VAL A 100 13.21 7.54 3.35
C VAL A 100 12.98 6.68 4.58
N VAL A 101 12.58 7.33 5.67
CA VAL A 101 12.16 6.67 6.90
C VAL A 101 10.63 6.63 6.93
N GLN A 102 10.06 5.46 7.10
CA GLN A 102 8.62 5.26 7.23
C GLN A 102 8.30 4.83 8.65
N VAL A 103 7.29 5.45 9.24
CA VAL A 103 6.74 5.06 10.54
C VAL A 103 5.32 4.55 10.32
N ASP A 104 5.10 3.29 10.65
CA ASP A 104 3.80 2.63 10.56
C ASP A 104 3.20 2.46 11.96
N SER A 105 1.92 2.81 12.12
CA SER A 105 1.21 2.65 13.38
C SER A 105 0.39 1.36 13.37
N TYR A 106 0.48 0.63 14.48
CA TYR A 106 -0.32 -0.56 14.76
C TYR A 106 -1.10 -0.31 16.05
N THR A 107 -2.41 -0.10 15.92
CA THR A 107 -3.30 0.12 17.05
C THR A 107 -3.62 -1.21 17.70
N VAL A 108 -2.94 -1.52 18.79
CA VAL A 108 -3.09 -2.75 19.56
C VAL A 108 -3.09 -2.40 21.04
N ASP A 109 -4.12 -2.86 21.73
CA ASP A 109 -4.25 -2.78 23.17
C ASP A 109 -4.03 -4.19 23.74
N PHE A 110 -2.97 -4.34 24.51
CA PHE A 110 -2.63 -5.62 25.16
C PHE A 110 -3.34 -5.81 26.50
N ASP A 111 -4.00 -4.78 27.03
CA ASP A 111 -4.81 -4.90 28.25
C ASP A 111 -6.19 -5.46 27.93
N ALA A 112 -6.34 -6.77 28.17
CA ALA A 112 -7.61 -7.46 27.96
C ALA A 112 -8.78 -6.97 28.84
N ALA A 113 -8.49 -6.15 29.86
CA ALA A 113 -9.49 -5.56 30.74
C ALA A 113 -10.07 -4.25 30.21
N ASN A 114 -9.54 -3.72 29.12
CA ASN A 114 -9.96 -2.43 28.57
C ASN A 114 -11.19 -2.61 27.66
N GLU A 115 -12.39 -2.45 28.22
CA GLU A 115 -13.68 -2.56 27.51
C GLU A 115 -13.92 -1.43 26.49
N ASN A 116 -13.07 -0.39 26.44
CA ASN A 116 -13.26 0.77 25.59
C ASN A 116 -12.63 0.64 24.19
N THR A 117 -11.84 -0.41 23.94
CA THR A 117 -11.20 -0.61 22.65
C THR A 117 -12.19 -1.23 21.68
N ASP A 118 -12.37 -0.59 20.51
CA ASP A 118 -13.22 -1.14 19.44
C ASP A 118 -12.63 -2.49 18.96
N ALA A 119 -13.36 -3.56 19.18
CA ALA A 119 -12.92 -4.92 18.85
C ALA A 119 -12.53 -5.10 17.38
N TYR A 120 -13.11 -4.32 16.47
CA TYR A 120 -12.77 -4.39 15.06
C TYR A 120 -11.37 -3.82 14.78
N TYR A 121 -11.06 -2.63 15.34
CA TYR A 121 -9.74 -2.02 15.19
C TYR A 121 -8.66 -2.84 15.89
N GLN A 122 -8.96 -3.35 17.06
CA GLN A 122 -8.08 -4.26 17.78
C GLN A 122 -7.73 -5.50 16.94
N MET A 123 -8.74 -6.18 16.39
CA MET A 123 -8.52 -7.35 15.56
C MET A 123 -7.71 -7.03 14.29
N ALA A 124 -7.98 -5.89 13.66
CA ALA A 124 -7.23 -5.45 12.49
C ALA A 124 -5.77 -5.12 12.83
N GLY A 125 -5.53 -4.45 13.96
CA GLY A 125 -4.19 -4.12 14.46
C GLY A 125 -3.37 -5.37 14.75
N VAL A 126 -3.92 -6.30 15.53
CA VAL A 126 -3.28 -7.59 15.86
C VAL A 126 -2.98 -8.40 14.59
N THR A 127 -3.92 -8.46 13.66
CA THR A 127 -3.72 -9.21 12.41
C THR A 127 -2.58 -8.60 11.57
N ARG A 128 -2.53 -7.28 11.45
CA ARG A 128 -1.46 -6.58 10.72
C ARG A 128 -0.11 -6.77 11.40
N LEU A 129 -0.05 -6.62 12.72
CA LEU A 129 1.17 -6.81 13.50
C LEU A 129 1.69 -8.26 13.38
N SER A 130 0.81 -9.25 13.51
CA SER A 130 1.16 -10.67 13.35
C SER A 130 1.66 -10.98 11.93
N ALA A 131 1.05 -10.38 10.91
CA ALA A 131 1.51 -10.53 9.53
C ALA A 131 2.91 -9.92 9.33
N GLU A 132 3.19 -8.74 9.90
CA GLU A 132 4.51 -8.10 9.83
C GLU A 132 5.58 -8.95 10.52
N LEU A 133 5.33 -9.41 11.73
CA LEU A 133 6.26 -10.28 12.48
C LEU A 133 6.51 -11.61 11.77
N SER A 134 5.47 -12.21 11.16
CA SER A 134 5.57 -13.53 10.51
C SER A 134 6.20 -13.47 9.13
N SER A 135 6.07 -12.35 8.42
CA SER A 135 6.54 -12.22 7.02
C SER A 135 8.05 -12.00 6.91
N GLY A 136 8.76 -11.83 8.03
CA GLY A 136 10.14 -11.38 8.03
C GLY A 136 10.25 -9.99 7.40
N GLY A 137 9.31 -9.11 7.77
CA GLY A 137 9.16 -7.76 7.23
C GLY A 137 10.45 -6.94 7.30
N LYS A 138 10.41 -5.76 6.75
CA LYS A 138 11.55 -4.83 6.75
C LYS A 138 11.61 -3.97 8.00
N THR A 139 10.69 -4.20 8.93
CA THR A 139 10.62 -3.48 10.19
C THR A 139 11.51 -4.13 11.23
N TYR A 140 12.58 -3.44 11.58
CA TYR A 140 13.55 -3.91 12.58
C TYR A 140 13.49 -3.11 13.88
N ILE A 141 12.79 -1.99 13.89
CA ILE A 141 12.70 -1.10 15.05
C ILE A 141 11.23 -0.97 15.43
N PHE A 142 10.93 -1.33 16.67
CA PHE A 142 9.60 -1.23 17.24
C PHE A 142 9.61 -0.19 18.36
N LEU A 143 8.69 0.76 18.33
CA LEU A 143 8.39 1.70 19.39
C LEU A 143 7.15 1.19 20.11
N LEU A 144 7.34 0.68 21.32
CA LEU A 144 6.30 0.01 22.07
C LEU A 144 5.79 0.91 23.19
N GLU A 145 4.49 1.09 23.28
CA GLU A 145 3.84 1.74 24.41
C GLU A 145 3.77 0.79 25.61
N ASP A 146 3.44 -0.49 25.36
CA ASP A 146 3.40 -1.56 26.36
C ASP A 146 4.31 -2.72 25.94
N PRO A 147 5.60 -2.72 26.31
CA PRO A 147 6.52 -3.80 25.99
C PRO A 147 6.18 -5.13 26.68
N GLU A 148 5.60 -5.07 27.89
CA GLU A 148 5.20 -6.27 28.64
C GLU A 148 4.10 -7.02 27.93
N GLY A 149 3.02 -6.32 27.56
CA GLY A 149 1.92 -6.92 26.81
C GLY A 149 2.34 -7.38 25.42
N PHE A 150 3.22 -6.62 24.75
CA PHE A 150 3.77 -7.01 23.45
C PHE A 150 4.54 -8.33 23.56
N GLU A 151 5.46 -8.47 24.50
CA GLU A 151 6.22 -9.73 24.68
C GLU A 151 5.32 -10.89 25.07
N ALA A 152 4.43 -10.69 26.05
CA ALA A 152 3.52 -11.72 26.51
C ALA A 152 2.61 -12.27 25.39
N GLN A 153 2.24 -11.44 24.40
CA GLN A 153 1.36 -11.85 23.31
C GLN A 153 2.10 -12.37 22.09
N THR A 154 3.28 -11.84 21.80
CA THR A 154 3.99 -12.13 20.55
C THR A 154 5.22 -13.02 20.74
N GLY A 155 5.90 -12.95 21.89
CA GLY A 155 7.19 -13.60 22.12
C GLY A 155 8.26 -13.17 21.10
N ALA A 156 8.17 -11.94 20.59
CA ALA A 156 9.00 -11.52 19.46
C ALA A 156 10.21 -10.70 19.88
N LEU A 157 10.33 -10.31 21.15
CA LEU A 157 11.48 -9.57 21.64
C LEU A 157 12.71 -10.49 21.80
N GLN A 158 13.86 -9.89 21.67
CA GLN A 158 15.15 -10.56 21.90
C GLN A 158 15.94 -9.75 22.95
N TYR A 159 16.79 -10.43 23.69
CA TYR A 159 17.69 -9.73 24.60
C TYR A 159 18.61 -8.78 23.85
N LEU A 160 19.00 -7.70 24.46
CA LEU A 160 19.86 -6.68 23.87
C LEU A 160 21.26 -7.20 23.48
N ASP A 161 21.67 -8.34 24.00
CA ASP A 161 22.88 -9.07 23.62
C ASP A 161 22.71 -9.95 22.37
N GLY A 162 21.48 -10.02 21.82
CA GLY A 162 21.14 -10.82 20.64
C GLY A 162 20.77 -12.26 20.96
N THR A 163 20.69 -12.66 22.21
CA THR A 163 20.20 -13.99 22.59
C THR A 163 18.67 -14.02 22.57
N VAL A 164 18.12 -15.20 22.29
CA VAL A 164 16.66 -15.43 22.30
C VAL A 164 16.33 -16.16 23.60
N PRO A 165 15.21 -15.87 24.25
CA PRO A 165 14.72 -16.64 25.39
C PRO A 165 14.66 -18.14 25.05
N ASP A 166 15.11 -18.99 25.96
CA ASP A 166 15.12 -20.45 25.77
C ASP A 166 13.71 -21.03 25.58
N ASP A 167 12.70 -20.37 26.11
CA ASP A 167 11.29 -20.71 25.95
C ASP A 167 10.46 -19.41 25.87
N PRO A 168 9.92 -19.06 24.70
CA PRO A 168 9.08 -17.86 24.54
C PRO A 168 7.77 -17.92 25.34
N GLU A 169 7.38 -19.09 25.83
CA GLU A 169 6.18 -19.25 26.67
C GLU A 169 6.47 -19.14 28.17
N THR A 170 7.74 -18.97 28.56
CA THR A 170 8.07 -18.80 29.98
C THR A 170 7.81 -17.38 30.45
N PRO A 171 7.00 -17.21 31.50
CA PRO A 171 6.71 -15.88 32.07
C PRO A 171 7.93 -15.22 32.76
N ASP A 172 9.06 -15.89 32.81
CA ASP A 172 10.29 -15.42 33.47
C ASP A 172 11.23 -14.61 32.56
N ALA A 173 10.89 -14.48 31.27
CA ALA A 173 11.66 -13.62 30.38
C ALA A 173 11.50 -12.15 30.82
N ASP A 174 12.56 -11.56 31.33
CA ASP A 174 12.50 -10.14 31.75
C ASP A 174 12.57 -9.23 30.52
N TRP A 175 11.42 -8.84 30.02
CA TRP A 175 11.30 -7.93 28.89
C TRP A 175 12.08 -6.62 29.08
N ARG A 176 12.42 -6.24 30.33
CA ARG A 176 13.20 -5.04 30.64
C ARG A 176 14.63 -5.13 30.14
N GLU A 177 15.14 -6.34 29.95
CA GLU A 177 16.45 -6.61 29.35
C GLU A 177 16.42 -6.70 27.83
N MET A 178 15.21 -6.61 27.22
CA MET A 178 14.98 -6.73 25.78
C MET A 178 14.70 -5.39 25.11
N VAL A 179 14.48 -4.32 25.88
CA VAL A 179 14.09 -3.02 25.34
C VAL A 179 14.96 -1.88 25.90
N TYR A 180 15.16 -0.85 25.07
CA TYR A 180 15.70 0.42 25.54
C TYR A 180 14.58 1.36 25.91
N ARG A 181 14.72 2.05 27.04
CA ARG A 181 13.80 3.15 27.35
C ARG A 181 14.09 4.33 26.46
N TRP A 182 13.06 4.99 25.97
CA TRP A 182 13.18 6.19 25.16
C TRP A 182 14.07 7.26 25.79
N THR A 183 13.94 7.46 27.10
CA THR A 183 14.73 8.41 27.88
C THR A 183 16.22 8.09 27.94
N ASP A 184 16.58 6.84 27.72
CA ASP A 184 17.97 6.36 27.75
C ASP A 184 18.65 6.48 26.38
N CYS A 185 17.90 6.91 25.35
CA CYS A 185 18.38 7.14 24.00
C CYS A 185 18.61 8.64 23.75
N PRO A 186 19.82 9.20 23.97
CA PRO A 186 20.06 10.65 23.90
C PRO A 186 19.76 11.24 22.52
N VAL A 187 19.96 10.47 21.46
CA VAL A 187 19.68 10.88 20.08
C VAL A 187 18.20 11.14 19.86
N LEU A 188 17.34 10.28 20.39
CA LEU A 188 15.89 10.38 20.25
C LEU A 188 15.33 11.51 21.14
N THR A 189 15.86 11.67 22.36
CA THR A 189 15.43 12.71 23.28
C THR A 189 15.84 14.10 22.81
N LEU A 190 17.02 14.27 22.22
CA LEU A 190 17.48 15.56 21.69
C LEU A 190 16.71 16.01 20.45
N SER A 191 16.29 15.09 19.59
CA SER A 191 15.54 15.42 18.38
C SER A 191 14.08 15.81 18.63
N LEU A 192 13.47 15.34 19.74
CA LEU A 192 12.08 15.61 20.10
C LEU A 192 11.85 16.81 21.01
N ILE A 193 12.89 17.34 21.64
CA ILE A 193 12.79 18.56 22.48
C ILE A 193 12.42 19.79 21.63
N HIS A 194 12.57 19.74 20.32
CA HIS A 194 12.21 20.84 19.41
C HIS A 194 10.79 20.71 18.80
N ILE A 195 10.03 19.71 19.20
CA ILE A 195 8.61 19.53 18.86
C ILE A 195 7.77 19.99 20.06
#